data_9d8cd0c42f174cdf8d350727c6fc8492
#
_entry.id   9d8cd0c42f174cdf8d350727c6fc8492
#
_cell.length_a   1.000
_cell.length_b   1.000
_cell.length_c   1.000
_cell.angle_alpha   90.00
_cell.angle_beta   90.00
_cell.angle_gamma   90.00
#
_symmetry.space_group_name_H-M   'P 1'
#
loop_
_entity.id
_entity.type
_entity.pdbx_description
1 polymer ?
#
loop_
_entity_poly.entity_id
_entity_poly.type
_entity_poly.pdbx_seq_one_letter_code
_entity_poly.pdbx_strand_id
1 'polypeptide(L)'
;LTRRDFVSSALLAAGAVCAGRALVAQEQGRHEVVVTAKRYEYAPSRIEVAVNDVVKITLVAEDIPHGFTIDDYRISKRAAPDRPVTFEFRADRAGTFPYYCNLAADEGCRRMRGDLVVTPRRP
;
A
#
# COMPACT_ATOMS: atom_id res chain seq x y z
N LEU A 1 -27.18 44.12 -20.57
CA LEU A 1 -26.64 43.93 -20.37
C LEU A 1 -25.74 43.32 -20.26
N THR A 2 -25.40 43.22 -20.44
CA THR A 2 -24.53 42.75 -20.45
C THR A 2 -24.12 41.96 -19.68
N ARG A 3 -24.20 41.84 -19.16
CA ARG A 3 -23.87 41.20 -18.49
C ARG A 3 -23.99 40.01 -18.43
N ARG A 4 -24.37 39.59 -18.62
CA ARG A 4 -24.68 38.50 -18.42
C ARG A 4 -24.02 37.51 -19.05
N ASP A 5 -23.84 37.60 -19.95
CA ASP A 5 -23.35 36.67 -20.72
C ASP A 5 -22.03 36.22 -20.44
N PHE A 6 -21.21 36.99 -20.07
CA PHE A 6 -19.95 36.59 -19.88
C PHE A 6 -19.77 35.65 -18.80
N VAL A 7 -20.60 35.51 -18.02
CA VAL A 7 -20.47 34.64 -16.93
C VAL A 7 -20.40 33.19 -17.37
N SER A 8 -21.19 32.82 -18.33
CA SER A 8 -21.19 31.45 -18.70
C SER A 8 -19.90 30.98 -19.31
N SER A 9 -19.19 31.82 -19.96
CA SER A 9 -17.97 31.33 -20.56
C SER A 9 -16.94 30.96 -19.52
N ALA A 10 -16.95 31.59 -18.40
CA ALA A 10 -16.00 31.25 -17.41
C ALA A 10 -16.20 29.84 -16.89
N LEU A 11 -17.41 29.39 -16.86
CA LEU A 11 -17.68 28.08 -16.35
C LEU A 11 -17.12 26.99 -17.21
N LEU A 12 -17.08 27.20 -18.50
CA LEU A 12 -16.60 26.17 -19.36
C LEU A 12 -15.12 25.89 -19.15
N ALA A 13 -14.37 26.89 -18.91
CA ALA A 13 -12.96 26.70 -18.71
C ALA A 13 -12.66 25.86 -17.49
N ALA A 14 -13.43 26.04 -16.45
CA ALA A 14 -13.20 25.29 -15.25
C ALA A 14 -13.40 23.81 -15.46
N GLY A 15 -14.32 23.42 -16.26
CA GLY A 15 -14.57 22.03 -16.48
C GLY A 15 -13.41 21.32 -17.14
N ALA A 16 -12.79 21.95 -18.09
CA ALA A 16 -11.68 21.33 -18.78
C ALA A 16 -10.52 21.06 -17.86
N VAL A 17 -10.24 21.98 -16.97
CA VAL A 17 -9.13 21.81 -16.07
C VAL A 17 -9.35 20.65 -15.14
N CYS A 18 -10.56 20.45 -14.68
CA CYS A 18 -10.82 19.35 -13.77
C CYS A 18 -10.58 18.01 -14.41
N ALA A 19 -10.86 17.87 -15.68
CA ALA A 19 -10.64 16.59 -16.33
C ALA A 19 -9.17 16.23 -16.37
N GLY A 20 -8.29 17.19 -16.57
CA GLY A 20 -6.88 16.90 -16.60
C GLY A 20 -6.35 16.41 -15.27
N ARG A 21 -6.82 16.99 -14.18
CA ARG A 21 -6.37 16.55 -12.88
C ARG A 21 -6.83 15.15 -12.56
N ALA A 22 -8.00 14.76 -13.00
CA ALA A 22 -8.49 13.43 -12.73
C ALA A 22 -7.60 12.38 -13.36
N LEU A 23 -7.08 12.63 -14.54
CA LEU A 23 -6.20 11.66 -15.17
C LEU A 23 -4.91 11.49 -14.40
N VAL A 24 -4.33 12.56 -13.92
CA VAL A 24 -3.10 12.45 -13.16
C VAL A 24 -3.32 11.64 -11.90
N ALA A 25 -4.43 11.83 -11.22
CA ALA A 25 -4.70 11.10 -10.00
C ALA A 25 -4.82 9.62 -10.23
N GLN A 26 -5.23 9.20 -11.43
CA GLN A 26 -5.39 7.79 -11.70
C GLN A 26 -4.09 7.05 -11.95
N GLU A 27 -3.01 7.77 -12.16
CA GLU A 27 -1.74 7.13 -12.46
C GLU A 27 -1.04 6.59 -11.24
N GLN A 28 -1.52 6.91 -10.06
CA GLN A 28 -0.88 6.45 -8.85
C GLN A 28 -1.93 6.24 -7.79
N GLY A 29 -2.03 5.03 -7.30
CA GLY A 29 -2.96 4.71 -6.25
C GLY A 29 -2.29 4.76 -4.90
N ARG A 30 -3.11 4.68 -3.87
CA ARG A 30 -2.62 4.66 -2.52
C ARG A 30 -3.43 3.62 -1.74
N HIS A 31 -2.73 2.75 -1.03
CA HIS A 31 -3.34 1.69 -0.27
C HIS A 31 -2.89 1.77 1.18
N GLU A 32 -3.84 1.64 2.10
CA GLU A 32 -3.53 1.54 3.51
C GLU A 32 -4.00 0.17 3.97
N VAL A 33 -3.09 -0.63 4.47
CA VAL A 33 -3.36 -2.00 4.83
C VAL A 33 -2.92 -2.23 6.27
N VAL A 34 -3.80 -2.79 7.08
CA VAL A 34 -3.42 -3.23 8.42
C VAL A 34 -3.13 -4.71 8.31
N VAL A 35 -1.89 -5.09 8.61
CA VAL A 35 -1.48 -6.49 8.60
C VAL A 35 -1.39 -6.94 10.04
N THR A 36 -2.23 -7.89 10.41
CA THR A 36 -2.23 -8.46 11.74
C THR A 36 -1.39 -9.73 11.74
N ALA A 37 -0.50 -9.82 12.69
CA ALA A 37 0.38 -10.98 12.84
C ALA A 37 0.08 -11.66 14.15
N LYS A 38 -0.16 -12.96 14.09
CA LYS A 38 -0.31 -13.78 15.28
C LYS A 38 0.20 -15.17 14.93
N ARG A 39 0.45 -15.98 15.95
CA ARG A 39 1.06 -17.29 15.75
C ARG A 39 0.20 -18.11 14.82
N TYR A 40 0.63 -18.47 13.75
CA TYR A 40 1.84 -18.10 13.00
C TYR A 40 1.39 -17.74 11.61
N GLU A 41 0.67 -16.65 11.47
CA GLU A 41 0.10 -16.25 10.19
C GLU A 41 -0.09 -14.75 10.14
N TYR A 42 -0.15 -14.24 8.93
CA TYR A 42 -0.51 -12.85 8.67
C TYR A 42 -1.93 -12.78 8.15
N ALA A 43 -2.64 -11.74 8.54
CA ALA A 43 -3.96 -11.45 7.97
C ALA A 43 -3.96 -9.98 7.58
N PRO A 44 -4.05 -9.66 6.29
CA PRO A 44 -4.16 -10.59 5.17
C PRO A 44 -2.83 -11.26 4.84
N SER A 45 -2.90 -12.43 4.21
CA SER A 45 -1.70 -13.10 3.76
C SER A 45 -1.41 -12.81 2.30
N ARG A 46 -2.23 -11.99 1.66
CA ARG A 46 -2.04 -11.58 0.28
C ARG A 46 -2.46 -10.12 0.14
N ILE A 47 -1.57 -9.30 -0.37
CA ILE A 47 -1.81 -7.89 -0.60
C ILE A 47 -1.67 -7.65 -2.10
N GLU A 48 -2.70 -7.08 -2.74
CA GLU A 48 -2.67 -6.83 -4.18
C GLU A 48 -2.72 -5.33 -4.44
N VAL A 49 -1.76 -4.85 -5.20
CA VAL A 49 -1.69 -3.45 -5.57
C VAL A 49 -1.24 -3.36 -7.03
N ALA A 50 -1.27 -2.19 -7.61
CA ALA A 50 -0.81 -1.98 -8.97
C ALA A 50 0.58 -1.31 -8.95
N VAL A 51 1.33 -1.49 -10.02
CA VAL A 51 2.67 -0.93 -10.09
C VAL A 51 2.61 0.59 -9.90
N ASN A 52 3.54 1.10 -9.13
CA ASN A 52 3.69 2.51 -8.74
C ASN A 52 2.71 2.97 -7.67
N ASP A 53 1.85 2.10 -7.17
CA ASP A 53 1.03 2.48 -6.02
C ASP A 53 1.90 2.68 -4.79
N VAL A 54 1.48 3.58 -3.92
CA VAL A 54 2.11 3.77 -2.62
C VAL A 54 1.35 2.93 -1.62
N VAL A 55 2.07 2.12 -0.86
CA VAL A 55 1.49 1.18 0.08
C VAL A 55 1.91 1.57 1.48
N LYS A 56 0.94 1.83 2.35
CA LYS A 56 1.19 2.13 3.74
C LYS A 56 0.70 0.95 4.56
N ILE A 57 1.61 0.34 5.29
CA ILE A 57 1.29 -0.84 6.09
C ILE A 57 1.41 -0.50 7.56
N THR A 58 0.40 -0.89 8.32
CA THR A 58 0.47 -0.87 9.77
C THR A 58 0.54 -2.33 10.22
N LEU A 59 1.66 -2.70 10.78
CA LEU A 59 1.87 -4.07 11.27
C LEU A 59 1.49 -4.13 12.74
N VAL A 60 0.56 -5.01 13.06
CA VAL A 60 0.06 -5.19 14.43
C VAL A 60 0.35 -6.61 14.86
N ALA A 61 1.11 -6.78 15.94
CA ALA A 61 1.36 -8.09 16.52
C ALA A 61 0.35 -8.31 17.63
N GLU A 62 -0.39 -9.42 17.58
CA GLU A 62 -1.47 -9.63 18.55
C GLU A 62 -1.05 -10.40 19.77
N ASP A 63 -0.05 -11.26 19.66
CA ASP A 63 0.28 -12.16 20.76
C ASP A 63 1.74 -12.07 21.20
N ILE A 64 2.66 -12.13 20.29
CA ILE A 64 4.09 -12.05 20.57
C ILE A 64 4.72 -11.17 19.51
N PRO A 65 5.96 -10.74 19.65
CA PRO A 65 6.59 -9.97 18.59
C PRO A 65 6.68 -10.75 17.29
N HIS A 66 6.47 -10.07 16.19
CA HIS A 66 6.54 -10.65 14.85
C HIS A 66 7.27 -9.70 13.93
N GLY A 67 8.00 -10.26 12.98
CA GLY A 67 8.67 -9.48 11.95
C GLY A 67 7.87 -9.45 10.66
N PHE A 68 8.24 -8.54 9.80
CA PHE A 68 7.65 -8.41 8.47
C PHE A 68 8.78 -7.94 7.56
N THR A 69 9.21 -8.83 6.68
CA THR A 69 10.35 -8.57 5.82
C THR A 69 9.97 -8.83 4.37
N ILE A 70 10.22 -7.86 3.51
CA ILE A 70 10.10 -8.03 2.06
C ILE A 70 11.49 -7.78 1.50
N ASP A 71 12.20 -8.84 1.17
CA ASP A 71 13.58 -8.71 0.71
C ASP A 71 13.69 -7.86 -0.54
N ASP A 72 12.77 -8.03 -1.47
CA ASP A 72 12.84 -7.34 -2.76
C ASP A 72 12.71 -5.82 -2.62
N TYR A 73 12.15 -5.35 -1.52
CA TYR A 73 12.03 -3.92 -1.27
C TYR A 73 12.92 -3.46 -0.13
N ARG A 74 13.76 -4.37 0.40
CA ARG A 74 14.69 -4.05 1.49
C ARG A 74 13.96 -3.50 2.70
N ILE A 75 12.81 -4.08 3.01
CA ILE A 75 12.01 -3.69 4.15
C ILE A 75 12.12 -4.78 5.21
N SER A 76 12.41 -4.38 6.44
CA SER A 76 12.44 -5.30 7.56
C SER A 76 11.93 -4.55 8.79
N LYS A 77 10.77 -4.96 9.29
CA LYS A 77 10.12 -4.28 10.42
C LYS A 77 9.75 -5.31 11.47
N ARG A 78 9.61 -4.83 12.69
CA ARG A 78 9.24 -5.69 13.81
C ARG A 78 8.21 -4.97 14.65
N ALA A 79 7.11 -5.65 14.99
CA ALA A 79 6.09 -5.12 15.88
C ALA A 79 6.00 -5.99 17.11
N ALA A 80 5.64 -5.39 18.23
CA ALA A 80 5.36 -6.09 19.48
C ALA A 80 3.89 -5.82 19.84
N PRO A 81 3.31 -6.62 20.76
CA PRO A 81 1.87 -6.48 21.02
C PRO A 81 1.42 -5.09 21.42
N ASP A 82 2.28 -4.33 22.09
CA ASP A 82 1.94 -2.97 22.47
C ASP A 82 2.60 -1.91 21.59
N ARG A 83 3.24 -2.33 20.49
CA ARG A 83 3.99 -1.40 19.64
C ARG A 83 3.81 -1.73 18.17
N PRO A 84 2.68 -1.34 17.60
CA PRO A 84 2.51 -1.49 16.15
C PRO A 84 3.49 -0.58 15.41
N VAL A 85 3.81 -0.95 14.20
CA VAL A 85 4.73 -0.15 13.39
C VAL A 85 4.08 0.16 12.06
N THR A 86 4.24 1.39 11.59
CA THR A 86 3.67 1.84 10.33
C THR A 86 4.79 2.29 9.40
N PHE A 87 4.71 1.90 8.15
CA PHE A 87 5.71 2.27 7.15
C PHE A 87 5.09 2.34 5.77
N GLU A 88 5.75 3.04 4.86
CA GLU A 88 5.28 3.22 3.49
C GLU A 88 6.36 2.84 2.51
N PHE A 89 5.93 2.37 1.35
CA PHE A 89 6.85 2.15 0.24
C PHE A 89 6.07 2.23 -1.06
N ARG A 90 6.81 2.36 -2.16
CA ARG A 90 6.21 2.37 -3.49
C ARG A 90 6.41 1.01 -4.12
N ALA A 91 5.34 0.42 -4.66
CA ALA A 91 5.42 -0.85 -5.36
C ALA A 91 5.87 -0.58 -6.79
N ASP A 92 7.17 -0.48 -7.00
CA ASP A 92 7.72 0.03 -8.26
C ASP A 92 7.98 -1.02 -9.32
N ARG A 93 7.70 -2.29 -9.04
CA ARG A 93 7.90 -3.36 -10.00
C ARG A 93 6.76 -4.35 -9.95
N ALA A 94 6.29 -4.79 -11.11
CA ALA A 94 5.28 -5.83 -11.17
C ALA A 94 5.90 -7.17 -10.78
N GLY A 95 5.13 -8.02 -10.12
CA GLY A 95 5.57 -9.34 -9.72
C GLY A 95 4.93 -9.78 -8.42
N THR A 96 5.35 -10.93 -7.93
CA THR A 96 4.91 -11.46 -6.65
C THR A 96 6.13 -11.49 -5.73
N PHE A 97 6.01 -10.81 -4.60
CA PHE A 97 7.11 -10.65 -3.67
C PHE A 97 6.69 -11.19 -2.31
N PRO A 98 7.36 -12.23 -1.82
CA PRO A 98 6.96 -12.80 -0.53
C PRO A 98 7.36 -11.89 0.62
N TYR A 99 6.57 -11.93 1.68
CA TYR A 99 6.98 -11.34 2.95
C TYR A 99 6.94 -12.42 4.02
N TYR A 100 7.75 -12.25 5.03
CA TYR A 100 7.91 -13.29 6.03
C TYR A 100 8.42 -12.71 7.34
N CYS A 101 8.32 -13.53 8.39
CA CYS A 101 8.85 -13.17 9.71
C CYS A 101 10.30 -13.64 9.78
N ASN A 102 11.19 -12.76 10.21
CA ASN A 102 12.61 -13.09 10.25
C ASN A 102 13.18 -13.18 11.66
N LEU A 103 12.34 -13.43 12.66
CA LEU A 103 12.83 -13.58 14.03
C LEU A 103 13.31 -15.00 14.22
N ALA A 104 14.62 -15.17 14.20
CA ALA A 104 15.22 -16.49 14.13
C ALA A 104 14.99 -17.34 15.37
N ALA A 105 14.68 -16.72 16.50
CA ALA A 105 14.53 -17.47 17.74
C ALA A 105 13.22 -18.25 17.82
N ASP A 106 12.28 -17.99 16.91
CA ASP A 106 10.98 -18.62 16.94
C ASP A 106 10.78 -19.46 15.68
N GLU A 107 10.67 -20.77 15.84
CA GLU A 107 10.50 -21.64 14.69
C GLU A 107 9.21 -21.37 13.92
N GLY A 108 8.15 -21.06 14.64
CA GLY A 108 6.88 -20.75 13.97
C GLY A 108 6.97 -19.50 13.12
N CYS A 109 7.79 -18.54 13.54
CA CYS A 109 8.01 -17.34 12.78
C CYS A 109 8.57 -17.67 11.39
N ARG A 110 9.40 -18.67 11.27
CA ARG A 110 9.99 -19.02 9.98
C ARG A 110 8.95 -19.51 8.98
N ARG A 111 7.81 -19.96 9.45
CA ARG A 111 6.74 -20.46 8.57
C ARG A 111 5.71 -19.40 8.22
N MET A 112 5.77 -18.25 8.85
CA MET A 112 4.84 -17.17 8.55
C MET A 112 5.20 -16.56 7.21
N ARG A 113 4.24 -16.57 6.28
CA ARG A 113 4.50 -16.05 4.95
C ARG A 113 3.26 -15.41 4.39
N GLY A 114 3.46 -14.48 3.49
CA GLY A 114 2.41 -13.88 2.69
C GLY A 114 3.00 -13.39 1.39
N ASP A 115 2.16 -12.90 0.50
CA ASP A 115 2.60 -12.43 -0.80
C ASP A 115 2.10 -11.03 -1.06
N LEU A 116 3.01 -10.18 -1.51
CA LEU A 116 2.66 -8.89 -2.10
C LEU A 116 2.60 -9.10 -3.60
N VAL A 117 1.43 -8.90 -4.19
CA VAL A 117 1.25 -9.08 -5.62
C VAL A 117 1.09 -7.70 -6.23
N VAL A 118 2.03 -7.34 -7.11
CA VAL A 118 2.02 -6.05 -7.79
C VAL A 118 1.67 -6.32 -9.24
N THR A 119 0.50 -5.86 -9.66
CA THR A 119 0.03 -6.11 -11.02
C THR A 119 0.44 -4.97 -11.93
N PRO A 120 0.67 -5.27 -13.22
CA PRO A 120 0.95 -4.18 -14.16
C PRO A 120 -0.24 -3.25 -14.24
N ARG A 121 0.04 -1.96 -14.35
CA ARG A 121 -1.01 -0.97 -14.49
C ARG A 121 -1.32 -0.81 -15.96
N ARG A 122 -2.59 -0.85 -16.29
CA ARG A 122 -2.97 -0.72 -17.69
C ARG A 122 -2.89 0.73 -18.13
N PRO A 123 -2.52 0.96 -19.39
CA PRO A 123 -2.45 2.34 -19.92
C PRO A 123 -3.84 2.95 -20.05
#